data_58341db1293d8214aaef07413765ec6b
#
_entry.id   58341db1293d8214aaef07413765ec6b
#
_cell.length_a   1.000
_cell.length_b   1.000
_cell.length_c   1.000
_cell.angle_alpha   90.00
_cell.angle_beta   90.00
_cell.angle_gamma   90.00
#
_symmetry.space_group_name_H-M   'P 1'
#
loop_
_entity.id
_entity.type
_entity.pdbx_description
1 polymer ?
#
loop_
_entity_poly.entity_id
_entity_poly.type
_entity_poly.pdbx_seq_one_letter_code
_entity_poly.pdbx_strand_id
1 'polypeptide(L)'
;SYNNPDDELWKVTNELLLSDAVVIFGSIRWGKMNAVYAKLMERLTWIENRHTALGEKNIVENIDIGIISVGHNWNGEEAIKLEKKVMEFFGFKTPNDLFWSYQWTKKAEDESLSGYKKDGKDFDDEFDFIRIVKESIIKFSQFFK
;
A
#
# COMPACT_ATOMS: atom_id res chain seq x y z
N SER A 1 15.06 14.67 -5.87
CA SER A 1 14.97 16.07 -6.32
C SER A 1 15.89 16.27 -7.51
N TYR A 2 15.54 17.16 -8.42
CA TYR A 2 16.28 17.43 -9.67
C TYR A 2 17.77 17.77 -9.45
N ASN A 3 18.11 18.25 -8.27
CA ASN A 3 19.47 18.66 -7.91
C ASN A 3 20.20 17.70 -6.96
N ASN A 4 19.64 16.52 -6.66
CA ASN A 4 20.29 15.53 -5.82
C ASN A 4 20.59 14.28 -6.64
N PRO A 5 21.86 13.98 -6.98
CA PRO A 5 22.23 12.80 -7.76
C PRO A 5 21.93 11.48 -7.03
N ASP A 6 21.84 11.51 -5.70
CA ASP A 6 21.55 10.34 -4.88
C ASP A 6 20.04 10.07 -4.76
N ASP A 7 19.21 10.92 -5.37
CA ASP A 7 17.77 10.77 -5.32
C ASP A 7 17.28 9.81 -6.40
N GLU A 8 16.90 8.61 -5.98
CA GLU A 8 16.45 7.53 -6.87
C GLU A 8 14.93 7.54 -7.15
N LEU A 9 14.18 8.55 -6.71
CA LEU A 9 12.72 8.59 -6.93
C LEU A 9 12.37 8.49 -8.43
N TRP A 10 13.20 9.03 -9.30
CA TRP A 10 12.98 8.95 -10.73
C TRP A 10 12.94 7.50 -11.25
N LYS A 11 13.70 6.57 -10.65
CA LYS A 11 13.65 5.14 -10.99
C LYS A 11 12.30 4.56 -10.63
N VAL A 12 11.84 4.81 -9.38
CA VAL A 12 10.53 4.36 -8.91
C VAL A 12 9.41 4.91 -9.78
N THR A 13 9.50 6.19 -10.13
CA THR A 13 8.48 6.84 -10.96
C THR A 13 8.44 6.27 -12.37
N ASN A 14 9.60 6.03 -12.98
CA ASN A 14 9.66 5.43 -14.32
C ASN A 14 9.04 4.04 -14.34
N GLU A 15 9.38 3.18 -13.38
CA GLU A 15 8.81 1.85 -13.27
C GLU A 15 7.28 1.92 -13.06
N LEU A 16 6.82 2.81 -12.19
CA LEU A 16 5.39 3.04 -11.96
C LEU A 16 4.67 3.44 -13.25
N LEU A 17 5.20 4.40 -14.00
CA LEU A 17 4.56 4.92 -15.21
C LEU A 17 4.62 3.95 -16.40
N LEU A 18 5.54 2.99 -16.39
CA LEU A 18 5.67 1.94 -17.41
C LEU A 18 4.87 0.67 -17.06
N SER A 19 4.26 0.63 -15.89
CA SER A 19 3.52 -0.53 -15.42
C SER A 19 2.04 -0.46 -15.81
N ASP A 20 1.44 -1.60 -16.12
CA ASP A 20 -0.02 -1.73 -16.25
C ASP A 20 -0.69 -1.76 -14.87
N ALA A 21 0.06 -2.24 -13.86
CA ALA A 21 -0.39 -2.33 -12.49
C ALA A 21 0.73 -2.20 -11.47
N VAL A 22 0.40 -1.66 -10.30
CA VAL A 22 1.33 -1.45 -9.19
C VAL A 22 0.74 -1.99 -7.89
N VAL A 23 1.51 -2.76 -7.13
CA VAL A 23 1.14 -3.18 -5.78
C VAL A 23 2.10 -2.58 -4.77
N ILE A 24 1.55 -1.89 -3.77
CA ILE A 24 2.32 -1.34 -2.66
C ILE A 24 2.14 -2.26 -1.45
N PHE A 25 3.25 -2.80 -0.96
CA PHE A 25 3.29 -3.53 0.29
C PHE A 25 3.74 -2.60 1.41
N GLY A 26 2.99 -2.53 2.50
CA GLY A 26 3.29 -1.64 3.59
C GLY A 26 2.93 -2.22 4.95
N SER A 27 3.33 -1.53 6.00
CA SER A 27 2.95 -1.88 7.37
C SER A 27 2.15 -0.76 8.02
N ILE A 28 1.20 -1.16 8.86
CA ILE A 28 0.45 -0.23 9.69
C ILE A 28 1.26 0.06 10.95
N ARG A 29 1.46 1.34 11.22
CA ARG A 29 2.11 1.87 12.42
C ARG A 29 1.24 2.97 13.01
N TRP A 30 0.87 2.82 14.27
CA TRP A 30 -0.02 3.79 14.95
C TRP A 30 -1.31 4.07 14.16
N GLY A 31 -1.91 3.02 13.61
CA GLY A 31 -3.15 3.12 12.83
C GLY A 31 -3.05 3.80 11.47
N LYS A 32 -1.82 3.98 10.94
CA LYS A 32 -1.54 4.61 9.65
C LYS A 32 -0.50 3.78 8.87
N MET A 33 -0.40 4.02 7.59
CA MET A 33 0.70 3.51 6.79
C MET A 33 2.05 4.04 7.34
N ASN A 34 3.10 3.26 7.17
CA ASN A 34 4.43 3.60 7.71
C ASN A 34 5.03 4.86 7.06
N ALA A 35 6.05 5.42 7.71
CA ALA A 35 6.67 6.68 7.30
C ALA A 35 7.33 6.62 5.90
N VAL A 36 7.81 5.45 5.47
CA VAL A 36 8.40 5.29 4.12
C VAL A 36 7.30 5.46 3.06
N TYR A 37 6.14 4.86 3.29
CA TYR A 37 4.98 5.04 2.43
C TYR A 37 4.55 6.52 2.39
N ALA A 38 4.40 7.16 3.54
CA ALA A 38 4.02 8.57 3.61
C ALA A 38 5.01 9.46 2.83
N LYS A 39 6.31 9.23 3.03
CA LYS A 39 7.36 9.94 2.28
C LYS A 39 7.27 9.70 0.77
N LEU A 40 6.95 8.48 0.33
CA LEU A 40 6.75 8.18 -1.09
C LEU A 40 5.57 8.99 -1.64
N MET A 41 4.43 8.97 -0.94
CA MET A 41 3.21 9.66 -1.37
C MET A 41 3.40 11.19 -1.46
N GLU A 42 4.03 11.79 -0.44
CA GLU A 42 4.38 13.21 -0.49
C GLU A 42 5.23 13.56 -1.72
N ARG A 43 6.13 12.69 -2.09
CA ARG A 43 7.04 12.91 -3.21
C ARG A 43 6.41 12.61 -4.57
N LEU A 44 5.35 11.81 -4.62
CA LEU A 44 4.58 11.54 -5.83
C LEU A 44 3.46 12.58 -6.08
N THR A 45 3.23 13.52 -5.19
CA THR A 45 2.18 14.55 -5.29
C THR A 45 2.21 15.32 -6.63
N TRP A 46 3.36 15.44 -7.27
CA TRP A 46 3.47 16.09 -8.58
C TRP A 46 2.65 15.36 -9.67
N ILE A 47 2.42 14.05 -9.54
CA ILE A 47 1.61 13.27 -10.48
C ILE A 47 0.16 13.75 -10.41
N GLU A 48 -0.35 13.88 -9.20
CA GLU A 48 -1.71 14.36 -8.94
C GLU A 48 -1.87 15.83 -9.40
N ASN A 49 -0.94 16.71 -9.03
CA ASN A 49 -0.98 18.12 -9.38
C ASN A 49 -1.06 18.39 -10.90
N ARG A 50 -0.54 17.52 -11.74
CA ARG A 50 -0.60 17.68 -13.19
C ARG A 50 -2.04 17.79 -13.69
N HIS A 51 -2.90 16.90 -13.26
CA HIS A 51 -4.29 16.91 -13.74
C HIS A 51 -5.24 17.72 -12.87
N THR A 52 -5.04 17.77 -11.56
CA THR A 52 -5.94 18.50 -10.65
C THR A 52 -5.68 20.01 -10.64
N ALA A 53 -4.42 20.42 -10.64
CA ALA A 53 -4.05 21.84 -10.54
C ALA A 53 -3.65 22.47 -11.87
N LEU A 54 -2.97 21.72 -12.75
CA LEU A 54 -2.45 22.27 -14.02
C LEU A 54 -3.35 21.97 -15.23
N GLY A 55 -4.41 21.12 -15.05
CA GLY A 55 -5.33 20.74 -16.14
C GLY A 55 -4.67 19.90 -17.24
N GLU A 56 -3.55 19.24 -16.92
CA GLU A 56 -2.88 18.34 -17.84
C GLU A 56 -3.57 16.96 -17.88
N LYS A 57 -3.17 16.13 -18.83
CA LYS A 57 -3.66 14.76 -18.89
C LYS A 57 -3.23 13.99 -17.65
N ASN A 58 -4.15 13.19 -17.08
CA ASN A 58 -3.83 12.25 -16.02
C ASN A 58 -2.92 11.13 -16.57
N ILE A 59 -1.67 11.09 -16.14
CA ILE A 59 -0.67 10.12 -16.64
C ILE A 59 -0.76 8.74 -16.00
N VAL A 60 -1.60 8.57 -14.97
CA VAL A 60 -1.82 7.29 -14.28
C VAL A 60 -3.22 6.72 -14.44
N GLU A 61 -4.07 7.33 -15.29
CA GLU A 61 -5.48 6.96 -15.47
C GLU A 61 -5.71 5.52 -15.94
N ASN A 62 -4.69 4.90 -16.52
CA ASN A 62 -4.76 3.54 -17.02
C ASN A 62 -4.04 2.52 -16.15
N ILE A 63 -3.44 2.93 -15.05
CA ILE A 63 -2.67 2.07 -14.15
C ILE A 63 -3.58 1.59 -13.02
N ASP A 64 -3.68 0.28 -12.85
CA ASP A 64 -4.34 -0.31 -11.70
C ASP A 64 -3.40 -0.27 -10.49
N ILE A 65 -3.90 0.20 -9.33
CA ILE A 65 -3.11 0.21 -8.10
C ILE A 65 -3.77 -0.61 -7.02
N GLY A 66 -2.94 -1.28 -6.23
CA GLY A 66 -3.37 -2.01 -5.04
C GLY A 66 -2.46 -1.75 -3.86
N ILE A 67 -3.00 -1.87 -2.65
CA ILE A 67 -2.25 -1.73 -1.41
C ILE A 67 -2.53 -2.92 -0.50
N ILE A 68 -1.47 -3.61 -0.11
CA ILE A 68 -1.52 -4.70 0.86
C ILE A 68 -0.77 -4.26 2.10
N SER A 69 -1.45 -4.18 3.23
CA SER A 69 -0.85 -3.77 4.48
C SER A 69 -0.86 -4.86 5.53
N VAL A 70 0.16 -4.85 6.37
CA VAL A 70 0.27 -5.70 7.54
C VAL A 70 0.31 -4.84 8.79
N GLY A 71 -0.53 -5.14 9.75
CA GLY A 71 -0.61 -4.45 11.03
C GLY A 71 -0.72 -5.42 12.19
N HIS A 72 -0.42 -4.95 13.42
CA HIS A 72 -0.53 -5.79 14.60
C HIS A 72 -1.98 -5.92 15.07
N ASN A 73 -2.62 -4.87 15.53
CA ASN A 73 -3.84 -5.00 16.31
C ASN A 73 -5.00 -4.07 15.95
N TRP A 74 -4.81 -2.96 15.28
CA TRP A 74 -5.91 -2.03 15.03
C TRP A 74 -5.74 -1.13 13.82
N ASN A 75 -6.89 -0.61 13.35
CA ASN A 75 -7.03 0.44 12.33
C ASN A 75 -6.47 0.12 10.94
N GLY A 76 -6.10 -1.14 10.65
CA GLY A 76 -5.58 -1.50 9.33
C GLY A 76 -6.60 -1.33 8.22
N GLU A 77 -7.82 -1.79 8.44
CA GLU A 77 -8.90 -1.69 7.44
C GLU A 77 -9.26 -0.24 7.11
N GLU A 78 -9.37 0.62 8.14
CA GLU A 78 -9.70 2.03 7.95
C GLU A 78 -8.54 2.79 7.27
N ALA A 79 -7.30 2.45 7.62
CA ALA A 79 -6.13 3.00 6.95
C ALA A 79 -6.17 2.65 5.45
N ILE A 80 -6.41 1.40 5.09
CA ILE A 80 -6.47 0.98 3.68
C ILE A 80 -7.65 1.62 2.94
N LYS A 81 -8.80 1.76 3.56
CA LYS A 81 -9.94 2.49 2.96
C LYS A 81 -9.60 3.96 2.68
N LEU A 82 -8.85 4.59 3.58
CA LEU A 82 -8.38 5.96 3.38
C LEU A 82 -7.38 6.02 2.22
N GLU A 83 -6.40 5.12 2.22
CA GLU A 83 -5.37 5.09 1.18
C GLU A 83 -5.96 4.79 -0.20
N LYS A 84 -7.01 3.96 -0.28
CA LYS A 84 -7.74 3.76 -1.53
C LYS A 84 -8.28 5.07 -2.08
N LYS A 85 -8.94 5.88 -1.23
CA LYS A 85 -9.44 7.21 -1.64
C LYS A 85 -8.32 8.14 -2.07
N VAL A 86 -7.16 8.06 -1.42
CA VAL A 86 -5.97 8.83 -1.80
C VAL A 86 -5.52 8.42 -3.20
N MET A 87 -5.47 7.11 -3.51
CA MET A 87 -5.12 6.63 -4.84
C MET A 87 -6.13 7.01 -5.92
N GLU A 88 -7.42 6.99 -5.59
CA GLU A 88 -8.48 7.53 -6.45
C GLU A 88 -8.26 9.00 -6.76
N PHE A 89 -7.89 9.79 -5.76
CA PHE A 89 -7.59 11.21 -5.91
C PHE A 89 -6.32 11.45 -6.75
N PHE A 90 -5.32 10.58 -6.63
CA PHE A 90 -4.15 10.58 -7.52
C PHE A 90 -4.52 10.24 -8.99
N GLY A 91 -5.71 9.69 -9.20
CA GLY A 91 -6.23 9.37 -10.52
C GLY A 91 -5.91 7.98 -11.04
N PHE A 92 -5.46 7.07 -10.17
CA PHE A 92 -5.29 5.66 -10.49
C PHE A 92 -6.63 4.92 -10.58
N LYS A 93 -6.66 3.78 -11.28
CA LYS A 93 -7.72 2.79 -11.13
C LYS A 93 -7.52 2.03 -9.82
N THR A 94 -8.57 1.90 -9.02
CA THR A 94 -8.52 1.31 -7.68
C THR A 94 -9.49 0.14 -7.51
N PRO A 95 -9.24 -1.01 -8.13
CA PRO A 95 -10.09 -2.18 -7.98
C PRO A 95 -10.23 -2.60 -6.52
N ASN A 96 -11.48 -2.86 -6.08
CA ASN A 96 -11.76 -3.15 -4.67
C ASN A 96 -10.95 -4.32 -4.11
N ASP A 97 -10.77 -5.35 -4.94
CA ASP A 97 -10.09 -6.59 -4.55
C ASP A 97 -8.57 -6.45 -4.36
N LEU A 98 -8.02 -5.28 -4.66
CA LEU A 98 -6.58 -5.01 -4.56
C LEU A 98 -6.19 -4.22 -3.31
N PHE A 99 -7.14 -3.94 -2.41
CA PHE A 99 -6.91 -3.19 -1.18
C PHE A 99 -7.18 -4.06 0.03
N TRP A 100 -6.09 -4.48 0.70
CA TRP A 100 -6.16 -5.42 1.81
C TRP A 100 -5.40 -4.94 3.02
N SER A 101 -5.96 -5.23 4.19
CA SER A 101 -5.26 -5.13 5.46
C SER A 101 -5.27 -6.48 6.16
N TYR A 102 -4.08 -6.97 6.46
CA TYR A 102 -3.90 -8.07 7.36
C TYR A 102 -3.58 -7.54 8.75
N GLN A 103 -4.39 -7.92 9.73
CA GLN A 103 -4.16 -7.62 11.12
C GLN A 103 -3.91 -8.91 11.88
N TRP A 104 -2.83 -8.92 12.65
CA TRP A 104 -2.40 -10.04 13.43
C TRP A 104 -3.41 -10.47 14.49
N THR A 105 -3.95 -9.50 15.22
CA THR A 105 -5.04 -9.66 16.16
C THR A 105 -6.10 -8.59 15.92
N LYS A 106 -7.36 -8.96 16.15
CA LYS A 106 -8.48 -8.00 16.09
C LYS A 106 -8.74 -7.29 17.41
N LYS A 107 -8.00 -7.62 18.46
CA LYS A 107 -8.15 -7.02 19.79
C LYS A 107 -7.17 -5.86 19.94
N ALA A 108 -7.68 -4.64 19.86
CA ALA A 108 -6.90 -3.41 20.05
C ALA A 108 -6.18 -3.36 21.42
N GLU A 109 -6.64 -4.13 22.38
CA GLU A 109 -6.18 -4.14 23.79
C GLU A 109 -5.10 -5.20 24.06
N ASP A 110 -4.74 -6.03 23.08
CA ASP A 110 -3.82 -7.15 23.30
C ASP A 110 -2.35 -6.72 23.17
N GLU A 111 -2.01 -5.62 23.87
CA GLU A 111 -0.62 -5.16 24.05
C GLU A 111 0.07 -5.88 25.20
N SER A 112 -0.55 -6.90 25.77
CA SER A 112 0.05 -7.68 26.85
C SER A 112 1.26 -8.47 26.36
N LEU A 113 2.28 -8.59 27.21
CA LEU A 113 3.46 -9.40 26.92
C LEU A 113 3.12 -10.86 26.62
N SER A 114 1.98 -11.34 27.11
CA SER A 114 1.42 -12.66 26.82
C SER A 114 0.78 -12.73 25.44
N GLY A 115 0.11 -11.65 24.99
CA GLY A 115 -0.38 -11.49 23.62
C GLY A 115 0.79 -11.48 22.65
N TYR A 116 1.84 -10.72 22.94
CA TYR A 116 3.03 -10.65 22.11
C TYR A 116 3.74 -12.02 21.96
N LYS A 117 3.78 -12.81 23.03
CA LYS A 117 4.35 -14.17 22.98
C LYS A 117 3.44 -15.16 22.25
N LYS A 118 2.15 -15.00 22.36
CA LYS A 118 1.18 -15.82 21.65
C LYS A 118 1.17 -15.46 20.17
N ASP A 119 1.14 -14.17 19.87
CA ASP A 119 1.23 -13.64 18.51
C ASP A 119 2.58 -13.99 17.87
N GLY A 120 3.68 -13.93 18.60
CA GLY A 120 4.99 -14.35 18.10
C GLY A 120 5.08 -15.84 17.78
N LYS A 121 4.31 -16.68 18.48
CA LYS A 121 4.19 -18.11 18.16
C LYS A 121 3.30 -18.35 16.94
N ASP A 122 2.26 -17.55 16.79
CA ASP A 122 1.36 -17.61 15.63
C ASP A 122 2.01 -16.96 14.40
N PHE A 123 3.02 -16.09 14.60
CA PHE A 123 3.84 -15.52 13.51
C PHE A 123 4.88 -16.49 12.98
N ASP A 124 5.30 -17.43 13.80
CA ASP A 124 6.06 -18.59 13.36
C ASP A 124 5.22 -19.53 12.48
N ASP A 125 3.92 -19.34 12.42
CA ASP A 125 3.06 -19.86 11.36
C ASP A 125 3.25 -19.00 10.09
N GLU A 126 4.50 -19.05 9.61
CA GLU A 126 4.99 -18.54 8.33
C GLU A 126 4.02 -18.85 7.17
N PHE A 127 3.17 -19.84 7.41
CA PHE A 127 2.19 -20.37 6.49
C PHE A 127 1.06 -19.39 6.19
N ASP A 128 0.53 -18.69 7.17
CA ASP A 128 -0.62 -17.78 6.95
C ASP A 128 -0.21 -16.49 6.26
N PHE A 129 0.95 -15.93 6.62
CA PHE A 129 1.48 -14.75 5.93
C PHE A 129 1.83 -15.07 4.47
N ILE A 130 2.55 -16.16 4.23
CA ILE A 130 2.89 -16.61 2.87
C ILE A 130 1.63 -16.93 2.08
N ARG A 131 0.62 -17.55 2.69
CA ARG A 131 -0.66 -17.84 2.04
C ARG A 131 -1.36 -16.54 1.61
N ILE A 132 -1.46 -15.55 2.48
CA ILE A 132 -2.11 -14.26 2.19
C ILE A 132 -1.37 -13.52 1.08
N VAL A 133 -0.04 -13.48 1.12
CA VAL A 133 0.75 -12.86 0.06
C VAL A 133 0.55 -13.60 -1.27
N LYS A 134 0.56 -14.93 -1.27
CA LYS A 134 0.30 -15.73 -2.47
C LYS A 134 -1.10 -15.52 -3.02
N GLU A 135 -2.12 -15.55 -2.17
CA GLU A 135 -3.51 -15.29 -2.58
C GLU A 135 -3.68 -13.90 -3.16
N SER A 136 -3.00 -12.91 -2.58
CA SER A 136 -2.98 -11.54 -3.08
C SER A 136 -2.33 -11.45 -4.46
N ILE A 137 -1.18 -12.09 -4.64
CA ILE A 137 -0.48 -12.14 -5.93
C ILE A 137 -1.33 -12.88 -6.99
N ILE A 138 -1.98 -13.98 -6.60
CA ILE A 138 -2.85 -14.74 -7.50
C ILE A 138 -4.05 -13.90 -7.93
N LYS A 139 -4.75 -13.24 -6.99
CA LYS A 139 -5.85 -12.35 -7.32
C LYS A 139 -5.40 -11.21 -8.23
N PHE A 140 -4.25 -10.62 -7.93
CA PHE A 140 -3.66 -9.58 -8.74
C PHE A 140 -3.38 -10.08 -10.16
N SER A 141 -2.78 -11.26 -10.31
CA SER A 141 -2.48 -11.84 -11.62
C SER A 141 -3.72 -12.27 -12.41
N GLN A 142 -4.82 -12.62 -11.73
CA GLN A 142 -6.10 -12.96 -12.38
C GLN A 142 -6.83 -11.74 -12.92
N PHE A 143 -6.57 -10.58 -12.35
CA PHE A 143 -7.17 -9.32 -12.75
C PHE A 143 -6.68 -8.86 -14.14
N PHE A 144 -5.49 -9.31 -14.56
CA PHE A 144 -4.86 -8.95 -15.83
C PHE A 144 -5.00 -10.01 -16.94
N LYS A 145 -5.82 -11.03 -16.73
CA LYS A 145 -6.21 -12.00 -17.77
C LYS A 145 -7.53 -11.62 -18.38
#